data_98f1f8c41fb6c303b647e012a43d08bb
#
_entry.id   98f1f8c41fb6c303b647e012a43d08bb
#
_cell.length_a   1.000
_cell.length_b   1.000
_cell.length_c   1.000
_cell.angle_alpha   90.00
_cell.angle_beta   90.00
_cell.angle_gamma   90.00
#
_symmetry.space_group_name_H-M   'P 1'
#
loop_
_entity.id
_entity.type
_entity.pdbx_description
1 polymer ?
#
loop_
_entity_poly.entity_id
_entity_poly.type
_entity_poly.pdbx_seq_one_letter_code
_entity_poly.pdbx_strand_id
1 'polypeptide(L)'
;MDPGIWKIFVNYKDPDGYYFLQRSWKVSESKELAWTYYPPGDFKILLYYPETETFVSSGIYARYAFDTYYTVDMDGVDIGSVEYNDDLSTNERIEAYRSYNYRQEMLALGARIVLTILIEMLVALLFGFRQKKQLLILAVVNIITQIILNVLLNVINYNSGPLAFTFFYVLFELIVFVSGGSCCIAQFLRGYQKRKRRMHIISCIPLWPI
;
A
#
# COMPACT_ATOMS: atom_id res chain seq x y z
N MET A 1 -26.33 9.99 17.13
CA MET A 1 -26.01 11.35 17.58
C MET A 1 -27.28 12.05 18.04
N ASP A 2 -27.20 12.81 19.11
CA ASP A 2 -28.32 13.62 19.59
C ASP A 2 -28.70 14.67 18.53
N PRO A 3 -30.00 14.80 18.17
CA PRO A 3 -30.48 15.80 17.21
C PRO A 3 -30.15 17.25 17.59
N GLY A 4 -30.03 17.53 18.88
CA GLY A 4 -29.62 18.85 19.37
C GLY A 4 -28.17 19.16 18.99
N ILE A 5 -27.24 18.25 19.27
CA ILE A 5 -25.82 18.37 18.93
C ILE A 5 -25.63 18.46 17.43
N TRP A 6 -26.39 17.69 16.64
CA TRP A 6 -26.34 17.78 15.18
C TRP A 6 -26.61 19.19 14.64
N LYS A 7 -27.65 19.87 15.19
CA LYS A 7 -27.99 21.24 14.80
C LYS A 7 -26.88 22.23 15.14
N ILE A 8 -26.16 22.00 16.24
CA ILE A 8 -25.04 22.84 16.67
C ILE A 8 -23.91 22.74 15.63
N PHE A 9 -23.55 21.53 15.16
CA PHE A 9 -22.55 21.35 14.12
C PHE A 9 -22.96 21.95 12.78
N VAL A 10 -24.25 21.84 12.38
CA VAL A 10 -24.75 22.41 11.13
C VAL A 10 -24.69 23.93 11.13
N ASN A 11 -24.89 24.54 12.29
CA ASN A 11 -24.87 26.00 12.46
C ASN A 11 -23.45 26.55 12.67
N TYR A 12 -22.46 25.69 12.89
CA TYR A 12 -21.08 26.13 13.07
C TYR A 12 -20.55 26.81 11.80
N LYS A 13 -19.95 27.98 11.96
CA LYS A 13 -19.31 28.76 10.90
C LYS A 13 -17.82 28.80 11.14
N ASP A 14 -17.06 28.18 10.27
CA ASP A 14 -15.61 28.20 10.33
C ASP A 14 -15.09 29.53 9.72
N PRO A 15 -14.11 30.20 10.33
CA PRO A 15 -13.54 31.44 9.80
C PRO A 15 -12.83 31.29 8.47
N ASP A 16 -12.28 30.11 8.18
CA ASP A 16 -11.63 29.80 6.89
C ASP A 16 -12.60 29.26 5.83
N GLY A 17 -13.91 29.28 6.12
CA GLY A 17 -14.95 28.89 5.17
C GLY A 17 -15.19 27.39 5.05
N TYR A 18 -14.64 26.56 5.94
CA TYR A 18 -14.97 25.13 5.99
C TYR A 18 -16.37 24.92 6.56
N TYR A 19 -17.04 23.87 6.12
CA TYR A 19 -18.38 23.54 6.56
C TYR A 19 -18.47 22.07 7.02
N PHE A 20 -19.43 21.81 7.90
CA PHE A 20 -19.65 20.48 8.44
C PHE A 20 -20.14 19.52 7.36
N LEU A 21 -19.40 18.42 7.14
CA LEU A 21 -19.70 17.42 6.10
C LEU A 21 -20.74 16.39 6.53
N GLN A 22 -21.59 16.72 7.49
CA GLN A 22 -22.70 15.89 7.98
C GLN A 22 -22.26 14.49 8.47
N ARG A 23 -21.06 14.36 9.00
CA ARG A 23 -20.56 13.14 9.62
C ARG A 23 -19.81 13.46 10.90
N SER A 24 -20.14 12.73 11.95
CA SER A 24 -19.55 12.93 13.26
C SER A 24 -19.42 11.61 14.00
N TRP A 25 -18.53 11.57 14.97
CA TRP A 25 -18.25 10.42 15.80
C TRP A 25 -18.21 10.85 17.25
N LYS A 26 -18.52 9.93 18.18
CA LYS A 26 -18.27 10.13 19.60
C LYS A 26 -16.88 9.58 19.93
N VAL A 27 -15.96 10.44 20.32
CA VAL A 27 -14.60 10.07 20.68
C VAL A 27 -14.55 9.14 21.90
N SER A 28 -15.52 9.24 22.81
CA SER A 28 -15.66 8.33 23.94
C SER A 28 -15.99 6.88 23.56
N GLU A 29 -16.59 6.65 22.41
CA GLU A 29 -17.00 5.33 21.93
C GLU A 29 -15.97 4.70 20.97
N SER A 30 -15.24 5.51 20.23
CA SER A 30 -14.24 5.03 19.28
C SER A 30 -13.00 5.92 19.26
N LYS A 31 -11.83 5.29 19.37
CA LYS A 31 -10.54 5.97 19.22
C LYS A 31 -10.11 6.13 17.77
N GLU A 32 -10.78 5.42 16.85
CA GLU A 32 -10.51 5.47 15.42
C GLU A 32 -11.74 6.03 14.70
N LEU A 33 -11.52 7.06 13.90
CA LEU A 33 -12.53 7.73 13.11
C LEU A 33 -12.17 7.53 11.64
N ALA A 34 -13.05 6.87 10.87
CA ALA A 34 -12.80 6.57 9.48
C ALA A 34 -13.77 7.31 8.55
N TRP A 35 -13.23 7.98 7.54
CA TRP A 35 -13.98 8.55 6.44
C TRP A 35 -13.70 7.78 5.16
N THR A 36 -14.65 7.00 4.69
CA THR A 36 -14.46 6.07 3.58
C THR A 36 -15.08 6.50 2.25
N TYR A 37 -15.94 7.51 2.26
CA TYR A 37 -16.71 7.91 1.06
C TYR A 37 -16.39 9.35 0.69
N TYR A 38 -15.79 9.55 -0.47
CA TYR A 38 -15.40 10.87 -1.01
C TYR A 38 -14.77 11.79 0.05
N PRO A 39 -13.61 11.41 0.62
CA PRO A 39 -12.94 12.27 1.59
C PRO A 39 -12.51 13.58 0.91
N PRO A 40 -12.64 14.73 1.61
CA PRO A 40 -12.19 16.00 1.08
C PRO A 40 -10.68 16.02 0.85
N GLY A 41 -10.21 16.87 -0.09
CA GLY A 41 -8.78 17.08 -0.34
C GLY A 41 -8.10 17.73 0.86
N ASP A 42 -8.72 18.79 1.37
CA ASP A 42 -8.30 19.52 2.55
C ASP A 42 -9.43 19.46 3.60
N PHE A 43 -9.05 19.35 4.86
CA PHE A 43 -10.01 19.21 5.95
C PHE A 43 -9.48 19.82 7.25
N LYS A 44 -10.41 20.14 8.14
CA LYS A 44 -10.16 20.47 9.53
C LYS A 44 -10.82 19.47 10.45
N ILE A 45 -10.25 19.27 11.62
CA ILE A 45 -10.83 18.46 12.69
C ILE A 45 -11.55 19.41 13.63
N LEU A 46 -12.84 19.18 13.82
CA LEU A 46 -13.67 19.98 14.72
C LEU A 46 -14.15 19.11 15.87
N LEU A 47 -13.84 19.51 17.07
CA LEU A 47 -14.29 18.88 18.31
C LEU A 47 -15.33 19.76 19.00
N TYR A 48 -16.38 19.14 19.51
CA TYR A 48 -17.40 19.80 20.32
C TYR A 48 -17.43 19.18 21.72
N TYR A 49 -17.37 20.03 22.71
CA TYR A 49 -17.47 19.68 24.12
C TYR A 49 -18.84 20.08 24.65
N PRO A 50 -19.76 19.11 24.91
CA PRO A 50 -21.13 19.42 25.30
C PRO A 50 -21.25 20.08 26.68
N GLU A 51 -20.29 19.82 27.58
CA GLU A 51 -20.33 20.35 28.95
C GLU A 51 -20.06 21.84 28.99
N THR A 52 -19.24 22.34 28.11
CA THR A 52 -18.86 23.77 28.02
C THR A 52 -19.49 24.46 26.80
N GLU A 53 -20.23 23.71 25.96
CA GLU A 53 -20.80 24.19 24.71
C GLU A 53 -19.76 24.82 23.76
N THR A 54 -18.51 24.34 23.80
CA THR A 54 -17.37 24.96 23.14
C THR A 54 -16.89 24.11 21.96
N PHE A 55 -16.51 24.78 20.88
CA PHE A 55 -15.82 24.17 19.74
C PHE A 55 -14.31 24.41 19.83
N VAL A 56 -13.54 23.39 19.47
CA VAL A 56 -12.10 23.48 19.23
C VAL A 56 -11.80 22.94 17.85
N SER A 57 -11.12 23.73 17.04
CA SER A 57 -10.74 23.34 15.68
C SER A 57 -9.24 23.13 15.56
N SER A 58 -8.86 22.32 14.58
CA SER A 58 -7.46 22.16 14.19
C SER A 58 -7.10 23.15 13.09
N GLY A 59 -5.81 23.22 12.76
CA GLY A 59 -5.33 23.78 11.49
C GLY A 59 -5.83 22.99 10.27
N ILE A 60 -5.49 23.46 9.08
CA ILE A 60 -5.86 22.83 7.82
C ILE A 60 -4.91 21.67 7.53
N TYR A 61 -5.45 20.49 7.29
CA TYR A 61 -4.72 19.30 6.89
C TYR A 61 -5.11 18.87 5.49
N ALA A 62 -4.13 18.42 4.70
CA ALA A 62 -4.35 17.93 3.34
C ALA A 62 -4.27 16.41 3.28
N ARG A 63 -5.10 15.81 2.45
CA ARG A 63 -4.98 14.40 2.11
C ARG A 63 -3.69 14.19 1.31
N TYR A 64 -2.82 13.28 1.77
CA TYR A 64 -1.51 13.05 1.16
C TYR A 64 -1.42 11.78 0.32
N ALA A 65 -2.39 10.84 0.49
CA ALA A 65 -2.45 9.57 -0.24
C ALA A 65 -3.91 9.17 -0.43
N PHE A 66 -4.16 8.07 -1.15
CA PHE A 66 -5.51 7.51 -1.28
C PHE A 66 -6.07 7.15 0.09
N ASP A 67 -5.32 6.37 0.90
CA ASP A 67 -5.61 6.16 2.31
C ASP A 67 -4.69 7.05 3.14
N THR A 68 -5.28 7.98 3.86
CA THR A 68 -4.56 8.99 4.65
C THR A 68 -4.84 8.77 6.12
N TYR A 69 -3.78 8.61 6.92
CA TYR A 69 -3.85 8.36 8.36
C TYR A 69 -3.25 9.53 9.11
N TYR A 70 -4.03 10.03 10.08
CA TYR A 70 -3.57 11.03 11.02
C TYR A 70 -3.80 10.54 12.45
N THR A 71 -2.82 10.76 13.30
CA THR A 71 -3.00 10.66 14.75
C THR A 71 -3.20 12.06 15.29
N VAL A 72 -4.30 12.23 16.00
CA VAL A 72 -4.68 13.51 16.63
C VAL A 72 -4.13 13.51 18.04
N ASP A 73 -3.33 14.51 18.37
CA ASP A 73 -2.84 14.73 19.74
C ASP A 73 -3.83 15.64 20.49
N MET A 74 -4.28 15.13 21.64
CA MET A 74 -5.21 15.82 22.51
C MET A 74 -4.55 16.31 23.80
N ASP A 75 -3.25 16.07 24.01
CA ASP A 75 -2.50 16.34 25.23
C ASP A 75 -2.27 17.83 25.35
N GLY A 76 -2.79 18.74 25.06
CA GLY A 76 -2.62 20.19 25.21
C GLY A 76 -3.93 20.97 25.10
N VAL A 77 -5.02 20.25 24.87
CA VAL A 77 -6.35 20.88 24.75
C VAL A 77 -6.91 21.14 26.15
N ASP A 78 -6.53 22.28 26.73
CA ASP A 78 -7.13 22.75 27.97
C ASP A 78 -8.45 23.49 27.70
N ILE A 79 -9.55 22.79 27.93
CA ILE A 79 -10.92 23.29 27.71
C ILE A 79 -11.25 24.43 28.66
N GLY A 80 -10.64 24.46 29.87
CA GLY A 80 -10.89 25.49 30.86
C GLY A 80 -10.35 26.89 30.56
N SER A 81 -9.45 26.98 29.57
CA SER A 81 -8.84 28.25 29.14
C SER A 81 -9.43 28.81 27.84
N VAL A 82 -10.46 28.19 27.29
CA VAL A 82 -11.16 28.72 26.12
C VAL A 82 -12.12 29.80 26.58
N GLU A 83 -11.66 31.06 26.59
CA GLU A 83 -12.57 32.19 26.70
C GLU A 83 -13.55 32.11 25.52
N TYR A 84 -14.84 32.18 25.85
CA TYR A 84 -15.91 32.31 24.89
C TYR A 84 -15.77 33.67 24.20
N ASN A 85 -15.04 33.71 23.12
CA ASN A 85 -15.00 34.86 22.24
C ASN A 85 -15.98 34.60 21.10
N ASP A 86 -16.90 35.54 20.86
CA ASP A 86 -17.81 35.54 19.69
C ASP A 86 -17.05 35.48 18.35
N ASP A 87 -15.81 35.91 18.32
CA ASP A 87 -14.84 35.58 17.30
C ASP A 87 -14.26 34.20 17.60
N LEU A 88 -14.86 33.18 17.03
CA LEU A 88 -14.32 31.80 16.95
C LEU A 88 -12.99 31.81 16.17
N SER A 89 -12.03 32.58 16.65
CA SER A 89 -10.67 32.54 16.15
C SER A 89 -10.17 31.15 16.40
N THR A 90 -9.75 30.49 15.34
CA THR A 90 -9.04 29.23 15.26
C THR A 90 -8.06 29.09 16.42
N ASN A 91 -8.52 28.52 17.54
CA ASN A 91 -7.59 27.99 18.49
C ASN A 91 -7.00 26.74 17.87
N GLU A 92 -5.91 26.88 17.11
CA GLU A 92 -5.10 25.82 16.53
C GLU A 92 -4.45 24.97 17.62
N ARG A 93 -5.27 24.47 18.57
CA ARG A 93 -4.80 23.72 19.73
C ARG A 93 -4.79 22.21 19.48
N ILE A 94 -5.38 21.75 18.38
CA ILE A 94 -5.38 20.34 18.02
C ILE A 94 -4.27 20.12 17.02
N GLU A 95 -3.26 19.38 17.42
CA GLU A 95 -2.20 18.95 16.52
C GLU A 95 -2.51 17.55 15.97
N ALA A 96 -2.30 17.37 14.67
CA ALA A 96 -2.42 16.06 14.05
C ALA A 96 -1.19 15.80 13.16
N TYR A 97 -0.62 14.62 13.28
CA TYR A 97 0.54 14.21 12.51
C TYR A 97 0.25 12.95 11.71
N ARG A 98 0.95 12.83 10.59
CA ARG A 98 0.80 11.68 9.69
C ARG A 98 1.28 10.41 10.40
N SER A 99 0.41 9.38 10.46
CA SER A 99 0.66 8.13 11.17
C SER A 99 0.58 6.90 10.29
N TYR A 100 1.21 6.94 9.13
CA TYR A 100 1.23 5.82 8.21
C TYR A 100 2.07 4.65 8.74
N ASN A 101 1.51 3.44 8.77
CA ASN A 101 2.20 2.27 9.34
C ASN A 101 3.10 1.57 8.32
N TYR A 102 4.25 2.17 8.01
CA TYR A 102 5.25 1.58 7.11
C TYR A 102 5.77 0.20 7.54
N ARG A 103 5.78 -0.07 8.84
CA ARG A 103 6.35 -1.32 9.37
C ARG A 103 5.55 -2.54 8.93
N GLN A 104 4.25 -2.47 8.94
CA GLN A 104 3.38 -3.57 8.51
C GLN A 104 3.51 -3.82 7.01
N GLU A 105 3.62 -2.77 6.20
CA GLU A 105 3.82 -2.91 4.76
C GLU A 105 5.16 -3.53 4.40
N MET A 106 6.25 -3.12 5.09
CA MET A 106 7.57 -3.72 4.88
C MET A 106 7.62 -5.21 5.26
N LEU A 107 6.91 -5.62 6.31
CA LEU A 107 6.79 -7.04 6.68
C LEU A 107 5.99 -7.83 5.63
N ALA A 108 4.88 -7.27 5.15
CA ALA A 108 4.07 -7.90 4.11
C ALA A 108 4.86 -8.04 2.78
N LEU A 109 5.64 -7.02 2.42
CA LEU A 109 6.56 -7.06 1.29
C LEU A 109 7.58 -8.19 1.43
N GLY A 110 8.28 -8.27 2.57
CA GLY A 110 9.26 -9.31 2.85
C GLY A 110 8.66 -10.72 2.75
N ALA A 111 7.47 -10.92 3.32
CA ALA A 111 6.76 -12.19 3.25
C ALA A 111 6.40 -12.60 1.81
N ARG A 112 5.93 -11.64 0.99
CA ARG A 112 5.64 -11.91 -0.44
C ARG A 112 6.88 -12.32 -1.20
N ILE A 113 7.99 -11.59 -1.06
CA ILE A 113 9.26 -11.91 -1.73
C ILE A 113 9.72 -13.33 -1.39
N VAL A 114 9.74 -13.68 -0.10
CA VAL A 114 10.17 -15.01 0.35
C VAL A 114 9.25 -16.10 -0.21
N LEU A 115 7.93 -15.92 -0.12
CA LEU A 115 6.96 -16.90 -0.61
C LEU A 115 7.08 -17.12 -2.12
N THR A 116 7.19 -16.04 -2.89
CA THR A 116 7.34 -16.13 -4.36
C THR A 116 8.61 -16.88 -4.74
N ILE A 117 9.75 -16.55 -4.13
CA ILE A 117 11.01 -17.24 -4.39
C ILE A 117 10.92 -18.73 -4.06
N LEU A 118 10.30 -19.10 -2.94
CA LEU A 118 10.12 -20.50 -2.57
C LEU A 118 9.28 -21.26 -3.60
N ILE A 119 8.16 -20.71 -4.02
CA ILE A 119 7.28 -21.33 -5.02
C ILE A 119 8.01 -21.49 -6.35
N GLU A 120 8.68 -20.46 -6.84
CA GLU A 120 9.40 -20.51 -8.12
C GLU A 120 10.59 -21.46 -8.09
N MET A 121 11.31 -21.55 -6.99
CA MET A 121 12.38 -22.52 -6.81
C MET A 121 11.84 -23.96 -6.82
N LEU A 122 10.71 -24.22 -6.17
CA LEU A 122 10.05 -25.52 -6.21
C LEU A 122 9.62 -25.88 -7.64
N VAL A 123 9.02 -24.96 -8.35
CA VAL A 123 8.62 -25.15 -9.76
C VAL A 123 9.84 -25.43 -10.62
N ALA A 124 10.93 -24.67 -10.48
CA ALA A 124 12.18 -24.88 -11.22
C ALA A 124 12.76 -26.28 -10.96
N LEU A 125 12.74 -26.74 -9.72
CA LEU A 125 13.20 -28.11 -9.36
C LEU A 125 12.33 -29.19 -10.02
N LEU A 126 11.01 -29.02 -10.06
CA LEU A 126 10.08 -29.94 -10.76
C LEU A 126 10.37 -30.02 -12.24
N PHE A 127 10.75 -28.91 -12.89
CA PHE A 127 11.17 -28.89 -14.29
C PHE A 127 12.62 -29.40 -14.53
N GLY A 128 13.28 -29.89 -13.50
CA GLY A 128 14.60 -30.53 -13.61
C GLY A 128 15.78 -29.56 -13.64
N PHE A 129 15.61 -28.32 -13.24
CA PHE A 129 16.72 -27.37 -13.05
C PHE A 129 17.49 -27.73 -11.79
N ARG A 130 18.58 -28.52 -11.95
CA ARG A 130 19.40 -28.98 -10.80
C ARG A 130 20.76 -28.32 -10.72
N GLN A 131 21.13 -27.50 -11.68
CA GLN A 131 22.43 -26.84 -11.67
C GLN A 131 22.40 -25.61 -10.76
N LYS A 132 23.32 -25.56 -9.79
CA LYS A 132 23.41 -24.46 -8.83
C LYS A 132 23.47 -23.07 -9.48
N LYS A 133 24.18 -22.93 -10.63
CA LYS A 133 24.27 -21.66 -11.36
C LYS A 133 22.91 -21.22 -11.94
N GLN A 134 22.10 -22.16 -12.44
CA GLN A 134 20.78 -21.84 -12.99
C GLN A 134 19.81 -21.41 -11.89
N LEU A 135 19.81 -22.13 -10.75
CA LEU A 135 18.99 -21.79 -9.59
C LEU A 135 19.36 -20.44 -9.01
N LEU A 136 20.67 -20.13 -8.94
CA LEU A 136 21.14 -18.83 -8.46
C LEU A 136 20.68 -17.69 -9.37
N ILE A 137 20.85 -17.85 -10.70
CA ILE A 137 20.39 -16.82 -11.64
C ILE A 137 18.87 -16.61 -11.53
N LEU A 138 18.12 -17.70 -11.45
CA LEU A 138 16.67 -17.64 -11.28
C LEU A 138 16.30 -16.87 -10.01
N ALA A 139 16.91 -17.20 -8.86
CA ALA A 139 16.67 -16.53 -7.60
C ALA A 139 17.00 -15.03 -7.68
N VAL A 140 18.13 -14.66 -8.27
CA VAL A 140 18.54 -13.24 -8.39
C VAL A 140 17.58 -12.46 -9.29
N VAL A 141 17.19 -13.03 -10.43
CA VAL A 141 16.22 -12.38 -11.34
C VAL A 141 14.88 -12.16 -10.62
N ASN A 142 14.41 -13.18 -9.89
CA ASN A 142 13.17 -13.08 -9.15
C ASN A 142 13.21 -12.03 -8.04
N ILE A 143 14.30 -11.97 -7.28
CA ILE A 143 14.48 -10.92 -6.26
C ILE A 143 14.38 -9.53 -6.90
N ILE A 144 15.11 -9.30 -7.98
CA ILE A 144 15.09 -8.00 -8.68
C ILE A 144 13.69 -7.68 -9.21
N THR A 145 13.04 -8.65 -9.85
CA THR A 145 11.68 -8.47 -10.38
C THR A 145 10.68 -8.17 -9.28
N GLN A 146 10.74 -8.90 -8.17
CA GLN A 146 9.85 -8.68 -7.03
C GLN A 146 10.07 -7.32 -6.37
N ILE A 147 11.30 -6.85 -6.26
CA ILE A 147 11.57 -5.50 -5.74
C ILE A 147 10.93 -4.45 -6.66
N ILE A 148 11.15 -4.55 -7.98
CA ILE A 148 10.59 -3.61 -8.95
C ILE A 148 9.06 -3.62 -8.90
N LEU A 149 8.44 -4.80 -8.92
CA LEU A 149 6.99 -4.96 -8.86
C LEU A 149 6.41 -4.34 -7.58
N ASN A 150 7.02 -4.61 -6.43
CA ASN A 150 6.52 -4.08 -5.17
C ASN A 150 6.66 -2.56 -5.08
N VAL A 151 7.75 -1.98 -5.60
CA VAL A 151 7.88 -0.52 -5.67
C VAL A 151 6.77 0.08 -6.54
N LEU A 152 6.53 -0.50 -7.74
CA LEU A 152 5.46 -0.04 -8.63
C LEU A 152 4.07 -0.18 -7.98
N LEU A 153 3.80 -1.31 -7.34
CA LEU A 153 2.53 -1.57 -6.67
C LEU A 153 2.30 -0.64 -5.48
N ASN A 154 3.35 -0.31 -4.72
CA ASN A 154 3.25 0.65 -3.63
C ASN A 154 2.92 2.06 -4.15
N VAL A 155 3.54 2.49 -5.25
CA VAL A 155 3.21 3.77 -5.89
C VAL A 155 1.75 3.79 -6.37
N ILE A 156 1.27 2.69 -6.95
CA ILE A 156 -0.13 2.55 -7.39
C ILE A 156 -1.08 2.58 -6.19
N ASN A 157 -0.78 1.85 -5.12
CA ASN A 157 -1.59 1.84 -3.90
C ASN A 157 -1.67 3.23 -3.27
N TYR A 158 -0.54 3.90 -3.18
CA TYR A 158 -0.45 5.25 -2.62
C TYR A 158 -1.31 6.28 -3.36
N ASN A 159 -1.33 6.22 -4.71
CA ASN A 159 -2.04 7.19 -5.54
C ASN A 159 -3.49 6.79 -5.85
N SER A 160 -3.76 5.49 -6.03
CA SER A 160 -5.02 4.99 -6.62
C SER A 160 -5.76 4.00 -5.73
N GLY A 161 -5.17 3.61 -4.61
CA GLY A 161 -5.80 2.80 -3.58
C GLY A 161 -5.80 1.28 -3.83
N PRO A 162 -6.40 0.51 -2.91
CA PRO A 162 -6.27 -0.95 -2.86
C PRO A 162 -6.95 -1.68 -4.03
N LEU A 163 -7.98 -1.11 -4.65
CA LEU A 163 -8.60 -1.72 -5.85
C LEU A 163 -7.65 -1.70 -7.05
N ALA A 164 -7.02 -0.56 -7.30
CA ALA A 164 -6.01 -0.44 -8.35
C ALA A 164 -4.80 -1.33 -8.06
N PHE A 165 -4.34 -1.35 -6.81
CA PHE A 165 -3.29 -2.27 -6.37
C PHE A 165 -3.61 -3.72 -6.72
N THR A 166 -4.79 -4.22 -6.35
CA THR A 166 -5.21 -5.61 -6.60
C THR A 166 -5.25 -5.93 -8.09
N PHE A 167 -5.80 -5.02 -8.90
CA PHE A 167 -5.86 -5.19 -10.35
C PHE A 167 -4.47 -5.28 -10.98
N PHE A 168 -3.59 -4.32 -10.67
CA PHE A 168 -2.23 -4.30 -11.21
C PHE A 168 -1.36 -5.41 -10.64
N TYR A 169 -1.60 -5.85 -9.40
CA TYR A 169 -0.93 -7.01 -8.83
C TYR A 169 -1.17 -8.27 -9.68
N VAL A 170 -2.42 -8.59 -9.96
CA VAL A 170 -2.78 -9.75 -10.80
C VAL A 170 -2.20 -9.61 -12.21
N LEU A 171 -2.29 -8.41 -12.80
CA LEU A 171 -1.77 -8.15 -14.14
C LEU A 171 -0.26 -8.35 -14.22
N PHE A 172 0.50 -7.81 -13.27
CA PHE A 172 1.95 -7.92 -13.23
C PHE A 172 2.41 -9.35 -12.95
N GLU A 173 1.75 -10.07 -12.04
CA GLU A 173 2.05 -11.48 -11.79
C GLU A 173 1.84 -12.35 -13.05
N LEU A 174 0.78 -12.09 -13.82
CA LEU A 174 0.55 -12.77 -15.10
C LEU A 174 1.67 -12.46 -16.12
N ILE A 175 2.10 -11.20 -16.21
CA ILE A 175 3.19 -10.79 -17.11
C ILE A 175 4.49 -11.49 -16.72
N VAL A 176 4.83 -11.52 -15.44
CA VAL A 176 6.04 -12.19 -14.94
C VAL A 176 5.98 -13.69 -15.20
N PHE A 177 4.83 -14.32 -14.94
CA PHE A 177 4.63 -15.75 -15.18
C PHE A 177 4.81 -16.10 -16.67
N VAL A 178 4.19 -15.35 -17.57
CA VAL A 178 4.30 -15.57 -19.03
C VAL A 178 5.72 -15.33 -19.51
N SER A 179 6.38 -14.26 -19.06
CA SER A 179 7.75 -13.94 -19.45
C SER A 179 8.77 -14.95 -18.91
N GLY A 180 8.64 -15.35 -17.65
CA GLY A 180 9.46 -16.37 -17.01
C GLY A 180 9.30 -17.74 -17.67
N GLY A 181 8.05 -18.15 -17.91
CA GLY A 181 7.74 -19.40 -18.63
C GLY A 181 8.35 -19.43 -20.03
N SER A 182 8.25 -18.34 -20.77
CA SER A 182 8.83 -18.22 -22.12
C SER A 182 10.36 -18.33 -22.11
N CYS A 183 11.02 -17.72 -21.13
CA CYS A 183 12.47 -17.81 -20.94
C CYS A 183 12.92 -19.25 -20.62
N CYS A 184 12.21 -19.95 -19.74
CA CYS A 184 12.48 -21.34 -19.39
C CYS A 184 12.31 -22.27 -20.59
N ILE A 185 11.26 -22.11 -21.40
CA ILE A 185 11.01 -22.88 -22.61
C ILE A 185 12.13 -22.63 -23.63
N ALA A 186 12.53 -21.38 -23.85
CA ALA A 186 13.61 -21.04 -24.78
C ALA A 186 14.95 -21.66 -24.36
N GLN A 187 15.27 -21.67 -23.05
CA GLN A 187 16.47 -22.32 -22.53
C GLN A 187 16.43 -23.85 -22.67
N PHE A 188 15.27 -24.46 -22.42
CA PHE A 188 15.05 -25.89 -22.61
C PHE A 188 15.26 -26.30 -24.08
N LEU A 189 14.67 -25.55 -25.01
CA LEU A 189 14.81 -25.80 -26.45
C LEU A 189 16.27 -25.64 -26.93
N ARG A 190 17.00 -24.62 -26.44
CA ARG A 190 18.42 -24.45 -26.74
C ARG A 190 19.27 -25.61 -26.20
N GLY A 191 18.97 -26.09 -24.99
CA GLY A 191 19.63 -27.25 -24.39
C GLY A 191 19.39 -28.54 -25.19
N TYR A 192 18.14 -28.75 -25.63
CA TYR A 192 17.74 -29.87 -26.49
C TYR A 192 18.46 -29.84 -27.83
N GLN A 193 18.53 -28.70 -28.51
CA GLN A 193 19.25 -28.55 -29.76
C GLN A 193 20.77 -28.80 -29.63
N LYS A 194 21.39 -28.31 -28.54
CA LYS A 194 22.81 -28.62 -28.26
C LYS A 194 23.05 -30.12 -28.06
N ARG A 195 22.13 -30.82 -27.38
CA ARG A 195 22.22 -32.25 -27.15
C ARG A 195 22.06 -33.03 -28.51
N LYS A 196 21.11 -32.61 -29.34
CA LYS A 196 20.89 -33.21 -30.67
C LYS A 196 22.13 -33.02 -31.59
N ARG A 197 22.75 -31.85 -31.61
CA ARG A 197 23.99 -31.61 -32.35
C ARG A 197 25.14 -32.51 -31.87
N ARG A 198 25.31 -32.73 -30.56
CA ARG A 198 26.33 -33.64 -30.04
C ARG A 198 26.07 -35.09 -30.44
N MET A 199 24.84 -35.55 -30.46
CA MET A 199 24.50 -36.91 -30.91
C MET A 199 24.76 -37.09 -32.43
N HIS A 200 24.51 -36.07 -33.24
CA HIS A 200 24.87 -36.13 -34.68
C HIS A 200 26.36 -36.19 -34.92
N ILE A 201 27.18 -35.51 -34.09
CA ILE A 201 28.66 -35.58 -34.20
C ILE A 201 29.16 -36.96 -33.84
N ILE A 202 28.57 -37.63 -32.84
CA ILE A 202 28.96 -39.00 -32.42
C ILE A 202 28.53 -40.03 -33.46
N SER A 203 27.46 -39.84 -34.20
CA SER A 203 26.98 -40.74 -35.26
C SER A 203 27.75 -40.61 -36.57
N CYS A 204 28.63 -39.62 -36.70
CA CYS A 204 29.45 -39.40 -37.91
C CYS A 204 30.89 -39.88 -37.76
N ILE A 205 31.21 -40.72 -36.78
CA ILE A 205 32.50 -41.39 -36.70
C ILE A 205 32.45 -42.57 -37.69
N PRO A 206 33.17 -42.54 -38.83
CA PRO A 206 33.19 -43.65 -39.73
C PRO A 206 33.93 -44.84 -39.09
N LEU A 207 33.22 -45.96 -38.94
CA LEU A 207 33.86 -47.25 -38.63
C LEU A 207 34.67 -47.66 -39.86
N TRP A 208 35.98 -47.61 -39.76
CA TRP A 208 36.87 -48.21 -40.78
C TRP A 208 36.89 -49.72 -40.56
N PRO A 209 36.70 -50.55 -41.62
CA PRO A 209 36.89 -51.98 -41.53
C PRO A 209 38.42 -52.29 -41.45
N ILE A 210 38.74 -53.29 -40.63
CA ILE A 210 40.07 -53.94 -40.49
C ILE A 210 40.33 -54.77 -41.73
#